data_f5432231254a3f1edbc76e584c5f5353
#
_entry.id   f5432231254a3f1edbc76e584c5f5353
#
_cell.length_a   1.000
_cell.length_b   1.000
_cell.length_c   1.000
_cell.angle_alpha   90.00
_cell.angle_beta   90.00
_cell.angle_gamma   90.00
#
_symmetry.space_group_name_H-M   'P 1'
#
loop_
_entity.id
_entity.type
_entity.pdbx_description
1 polymer ?
#
loop_
_entity_poly.entity_id
_entity_poly.type
_entity_poly.pdbx_seq_one_letter_code
_entity_poly.pdbx_strand_id
1 'polypeptide(L)'
;VLLHQEIVHLITITRDEKMKKIVSMTVLATLCAATSLPALADGEKIGLLMSDLRLERWQKDRDLFTSAAEAMGAKVYTQSANGDVTTQISQIENMISRGVDVLVIVPENGEVLGNVLAEAKAEGIKVLAYDRLIKFADIDLYVSFDNIRVGEMQAEALLNLKPKGNYFLMGGSPTDNNAKMFRQGQMNVLQPAIDAKKINVVGDQWAMGWSAEAALNIMENGLTA
;
A
#
# COMPACT_ATOMS: atom_id res chain seq x y z
N VAL A 1 -10.51 -2.78 11.13
CA VAL A 1 -11.46 -1.77 11.61
C VAL A 1 -10.84 -0.38 11.53
N LEU A 2 -9.61 -0.14 12.01
CA LEU A 2 -8.94 1.16 11.94
C LEU A 2 -8.64 1.61 10.48
N LEU A 3 -8.20 0.70 9.63
CA LEU A 3 -7.90 0.96 8.21
C LEU A 3 -9.15 1.45 7.45
N HIS A 4 -10.31 0.93 7.83
CA HIS A 4 -11.59 1.28 7.22
C HIS A 4 -12.00 2.73 7.53
N GLN A 5 -11.72 3.20 8.75
CA GLN A 5 -12.06 4.57 9.17
C GLN A 5 -11.18 5.63 8.51
N GLU A 6 -9.89 5.37 8.30
CA GLU A 6 -8.97 6.31 7.67
C GLU A 6 -9.27 6.52 6.17
N ILE A 7 -9.62 5.44 5.46
CA ILE A 7 -10.03 5.53 4.04
C ILE A 7 -11.35 6.31 3.89
N VAL A 8 -12.31 6.06 4.78
CA VAL A 8 -13.57 6.81 4.83
C VAL A 8 -13.31 8.30 5.11
N HIS A 9 -12.35 8.62 5.98
CA HIS A 9 -12.03 9.99 6.33
C HIS A 9 -11.40 10.75 5.15
N LEU A 10 -10.53 10.12 4.38
CA LEU A 10 -9.91 10.74 3.19
C LEU A 10 -10.93 11.06 2.09
N ILE A 11 -11.84 10.13 1.83
CA ILE A 11 -12.92 10.35 0.84
C ILE A 11 -13.85 11.47 1.30
N THR A 12 -14.08 11.60 2.60
CA THR A 12 -14.90 12.66 3.19
C THR A 12 -14.21 14.04 3.11
N ILE A 13 -12.89 14.12 3.32
CA ILE A 13 -12.11 15.36 3.22
C ILE A 13 -12.11 15.93 1.81
N THR A 14 -11.96 15.09 0.78
CA THR A 14 -12.00 15.54 -0.62
C THR A 14 -13.38 16.08 -1.01
N ARG A 15 -14.44 15.53 -0.43
CA ARG A 15 -15.81 15.98 -0.62
C ARG A 15 -16.09 17.35 0.04
N ASP A 16 -15.57 17.58 1.25
CA ASP A 16 -15.77 18.83 1.99
C ASP A 16 -15.01 20.02 1.37
N GLU A 17 -13.84 19.82 0.80
CA GLU A 17 -13.11 20.89 0.12
C GLU A 17 -13.77 21.34 -1.17
N LYS A 18 -14.36 20.43 -1.94
CA LYS A 18 -15.18 20.78 -3.13
C LYS A 18 -16.44 21.55 -2.71
N MET A 19 -17.07 21.22 -1.60
CA MET A 19 -18.27 21.93 -1.11
C MET A 19 -17.96 23.35 -0.62
N LYS A 20 -16.83 23.58 0.06
CA LYS A 20 -16.45 24.91 0.58
C LYS A 20 -16.15 25.93 -0.52
N LYS A 21 -15.70 25.51 -1.70
CA LYS A 21 -15.49 26.39 -2.86
C LYS A 21 -16.79 26.80 -3.58
N ILE A 22 -17.88 26.07 -3.38
CA ILE A 22 -19.18 26.33 -4.00
C ILE A 22 -20.02 27.34 -3.20
N VAL A 23 -19.76 27.50 -1.90
CA VAL A 23 -20.57 28.35 -1.01
C VAL A 23 -20.18 29.84 -1.06
N SER A 24 -19.06 30.22 -1.69
CA SER A 24 -18.54 31.60 -1.65
C SER A 24 -18.95 32.49 -2.84
N MET A 25 -19.81 32.06 -3.73
CA MET A 25 -20.27 32.88 -4.86
C MET A 25 -21.76 32.68 -5.18
N THR A 26 -22.64 33.17 -4.33
CA THR A 26 -24.03 33.48 -4.78
C THR A 26 -24.74 34.40 -3.82
N VAL A 27 -24.65 35.69 -4.07
CA VAL A 27 -25.78 36.60 -3.80
C VAL A 27 -25.88 37.55 -5.02
N LEU A 28 -26.84 37.33 -5.84
CA LEU A 28 -27.64 38.20 -6.69
C LEU A 28 -27.85 37.66 -8.11
N ALA A 29 -28.98 37.01 -8.35
CA ALA A 29 -29.81 37.23 -9.53
C ALA A 29 -31.05 36.32 -9.48
N THR A 30 -32.19 36.96 -9.50
CA THR A 30 -33.55 36.44 -9.39
C THR A 30 -33.97 35.70 -10.66
N LEU A 31 -34.68 34.58 -10.48
CA LEU A 31 -35.78 34.05 -11.26
C LEU A 31 -35.52 33.64 -12.72
N CYS A 32 -35.09 32.40 -12.92
CA CYS A 32 -35.53 31.53 -14.00
C CYS A 32 -35.65 30.11 -13.43
N ALA A 33 -36.86 29.65 -13.21
CA ALA A 33 -37.15 28.28 -12.81
C ALA A 33 -36.92 27.36 -14.01
N ALA A 34 -35.68 26.94 -14.16
CA ALA A 34 -35.31 25.73 -14.89
C ALA A 34 -35.06 24.67 -13.83
N THR A 35 -35.89 23.65 -13.79
CA THR A 35 -35.70 22.44 -13.01
C THR A 35 -34.43 21.75 -13.49
N SER A 36 -33.28 22.20 -13.00
CA SER A 36 -32.07 21.43 -13.09
C SER A 36 -32.26 20.24 -12.15
N LEU A 37 -32.58 19.09 -12.71
CA LEU A 37 -32.34 17.82 -12.07
C LEU A 37 -30.90 17.89 -11.52
N PRO A 38 -30.66 17.56 -10.23
CA PRO A 38 -29.31 17.44 -9.79
C PRO A 38 -28.66 16.42 -10.72
N ALA A 39 -27.67 16.86 -11.51
CA ALA A 39 -26.75 15.91 -12.12
C ALA A 39 -26.24 15.07 -10.95
N LEU A 40 -26.57 13.78 -10.95
CA LEU A 40 -25.95 12.83 -10.08
C LEU A 40 -24.44 13.04 -10.32
N ALA A 41 -23.76 13.60 -9.35
CA ALA A 41 -22.32 13.70 -9.43
C ALA A 41 -21.84 12.26 -9.67
N ASP A 42 -21.24 12.01 -10.84
CA ASP A 42 -20.55 10.75 -11.07
C ASP A 42 -19.62 10.59 -9.87
N GLY A 43 -19.77 9.48 -9.14
CA GLY A 43 -18.97 9.23 -7.96
C GLY A 43 -17.48 9.25 -8.31
N GLU A 44 -16.62 9.56 -7.32
CA GLU A 44 -15.19 9.59 -7.51
C GLU A 44 -14.70 8.31 -8.20
N LYS A 45 -13.85 8.47 -9.19
CA LYS A 45 -13.21 7.37 -9.92
C LYS A 45 -11.91 7.02 -9.25
N ILE A 46 -11.80 5.80 -8.79
CA ILE A 46 -10.61 5.29 -8.07
C ILE A 46 -9.91 4.25 -8.93
N GLY A 47 -8.63 4.46 -9.21
CA GLY A 47 -7.74 3.44 -9.74
C GLY A 47 -7.12 2.64 -8.60
N LEU A 48 -7.49 1.36 -8.43
CA LEU A 48 -6.90 0.44 -7.46
C LEU A 48 -5.86 -0.44 -8.15
N LEU A 49 -4.60 -0.22 -7.85
CA LEU A 49 -3.46 -0.86 -8.50
C LEU A 49 -2.75 -1.80 -7.54
N MET A 50 -2.95 -3.10 -7.73
CA MET A 50 -2.38 -4.15 -6.88
C MET A 50 -1.05 -4.62 -7.45
N SER A 51 -0.06 -4.88 -6.59
CA SER A 51 1.22 -5.47 -7.01
C SER A 51 1.02 -6.87 -7.62
N ASP A 52 0.28 -7.71 -6.93
CA ASP A 52 -0.20 -9.00 -7.44
C ASP A 52 -1.44 -9.48 -6.67
N LEU A 53 -2.05 -10.56 -7.12
CA LEU A 53 -3.22 -11.18 -6.51
C LEU A 53 -3.01 -12.67 -6.19
N ARG A 54 -1.76 -13.15 -6.18
CA ARG A 54 -1.44 -14.56 -5.89
C ARG A 54 -1.74 -14.94 -4.44
N LEU A 55 -1.54 -14.00 -3.50
CA LEU A 55 -1.85 -14.22 -2.10
C LEU A 55 -3.33 -13.91 -1.83
N GLU A 56 -3.99 -14.79 -1.09
CA GLU A 56 -5.39 -14.65 -0.68
C GLU A 56 -5.66 -13.32 0.04
N ARG A 57 -4.68 -12.83 0.82
CA ARG A 57 -4.75 -11.53 1.47
C ARG A 57 -5.08 -10.42 0.48
N TRP A 58 -4.34 -10.33 -0.64
CA TRP A 58 -4.52 -9.27 -1.62
C TRP A 58 -5.88 -9.34 -2.34
N GLN A 59 -6.40 -10.56 -2.51
CA GLN A 59 -7.76 -10.73 -3.04
C GLN A 59 -8.80 -10.19 -2.05
N LYS A 60 -8.66 -10.48 -0.76
CA LYS A 60 -9.53 -9.95 0.30
C LYS A 60 -9.45 -8.44 0.42
N ASP A 61 -8.24 -7.89 0.42
CA ASP A 61 -8.02 -6.43 0.50
C ASP A 61 -8.68 -5.72 -0.68
N ARG A 62 -8.50 -6.21 -1.90
CA ARG A 62 -9.17 -5.72 -3.11
C ARG A 62 -10.68 -5.73 -2.96
N ASP A 63 -11.24 -6.85 -2.56
CA ASP A 63 -12.70 -7.04 -2.51
C ASP A 63 -13.33 -6.16 -1.43
N LEU A 64 -12.71 -6.08 -0.26
CA LEU A 64 -13.15 -5.21 0.83
C LEU A 64 -13.05 -3.73 0.46
N PHE A 65 -11.93 -3.33 -0.14
CA PHE A 65 -11.75 -1.95 -0.60
C PHE A 65 -12.80 -1.57 -1.64
N THR A 66 -12.96 -2.41 -2.69
CA THR A 66 -13.91 -2.16 -3.76
C THR A 66 -15.33 -2.06 -3.22
N SER A 67 -15.76 -3.02 -2.42
CA SER A 67 -17.09 -3.03 -1.81
C SER A 67 -17.34 -1.79 -0.95
N ALA A 68 -16.38 -1.37 -0.15
CA ALA A 68 -16.51 -0.20 0.71
C ALA A 68 -16.58 1.11 -0.10
N ALA A 69 -15.74 1.26 -1.12
CA ALA A 69 -15.72 2.44 -1.97
C ALA A 69 -17.00 2.56 -2.81
N GLU A 70 -17.47 1.46 -3.40
CA GLU A 70 -18.72 1.43 -4.17
C GLU A 70 -19.94 1.71 -3.29
N ALA A 71 -19.98 1.21 -2.06
CA ALA A 71 -21.02 1.53 -1.09
C ALA A 71 -21.10 3.04 -0.75
N MET A 72 -19.98 3.77 -0.93
CA MET A 72 -19.93 5.23 -0.77
C MET A 72 -20.19 5.99 -2.08
N GLY A 73 -20.50 5.29 -3.16
CA GLY A 73 -20.83 5.86 -4.47
C GLY A 73 -19.62 6.09 -5.37
N ALA A 74 -18.43 5.62 -5.02
CA ALA A 74 -17.26 5.68 -5.88
C ALA A 74 -17.31 4.60 -6.97
N LYS A 75 -16.56 4.81 -8.06
CA LYS A 75 -16.35 3.82 -9.11
C LYS A 75 -14.91 3.33 -9.07
N VAL A 76 -14.71 2.04 -8.81
CA VAL A 76 -13.38 1.45 -8.67
C VAL A 76 -12.96 0.73 -9.95
N TYR A 77 -11.74 1.03 -10.42
CA TYR A 77 -11.07 0.35 -11.54
C TYR A 77 -9.86 -0.38 -10.99
N THR A 78 -9.96 -1.71 -10.89
CA THR A 78 -8.89 -2.53 -10.34
C THR A 78 -8.01 -3.11 -11.46
N GLN A 79 -6.68 -3.05 -11.27
CA GLN A 79 -5.69 -3.75 -12.07
C GLN A 79 -4.64 -4.42 -11.18
N SER A 80 -4.00 -5.48 -11.69
CA SER A 80 -2.92 -6.19 -11.01
C SER A 80 -1.68 -6.24 -11.90
N ALA A 81 -0.56 -5.86 -11.35
CA ALA A 81 0.73 -5.90 -12.05
C ALA A 81 1.31 -7.33 -12.17
N ASN A 82 0.77 -8.29 -11.42
CA ASN A 82 1.23 -9.68 -11.40
C ASN A 82 2.73 -9.83 -11.09
N GLY A 83 3.29 -8.92 -10.26
CA GLY A 83 4.70 -8.92 -9.89
C GLY A 83 5.62 -8.24 -10.90
N ASP A 84 5.08 -7.54 -11.91
CA ASP A 84 5.88 -6.83 -12.91
C ASP A 84 5.74 -5.31 -12.79
N VAL A 85 6.86 -4.64 -12.52
CA VAL A 85 6.88 -3.20 -12.29
C VAL A 85 6.58 -2.38 -13.56
N THR A 86 6.99 -2.88 -14.73
CA THR A 86 6.73 -2.20 -16.02
C THR A 86 5.24 -2.22 -16.32
N THR A 87 4.61 -3.36 -16.08
CA THR A 87 3.16 -3.51 -16.18
C THR A 87 2.46 -2.55 -15.21
N GLN A 88 2.94 -2.40 -13.96
CA GLN A 88 2.33 -1.47 -13.02
C GLN A 88 2.43 -0.01 -13.49
N ILE A 89 3.57 0.41 -14.01
CA ILE A 89 3.75 1.77 -14.57
C ILE A 89 2.74 2.01 -15.70
N SER A 90 2.64 1.10 -16.66
CA SER A 90 1.67 1.21 -17.76
C SER A 90 0.21 1.24 -17.27
N GLN A 91 -0.09 0.53 -16.19
CA GLN A 91 -1.42 0.57 -15.56
C GLN A 91 -1.70 1.92 -14.90
N ILE A 92 -0.70 2.55 -14.27
CA ILE A 92 -0.82 3.92 -13.73
C ILE A 92 -1.11 4.90 -14.86
N GLU A 93 -0.35 4.87 -15.97
CA GLU A 93 -0.56 5.69 -17.16
C GLU A 93 -1.98 5.52 -17.73
N ASN A 94 -2.47 4.29 -17.79
CA ASN A 94 -3.82 3.98 -18.20
C ASN A 94 -4.88 4.62 -17.28
N MET A 95 -4.66 4.63 -15.97
CA MET A 95 -5.59 5.26 -15.01
C MET A 95 -5.54 6.78 -15.12
N ILE A 96 -4.37 7.38 -15.33
CA ILE A 96 -4.22 8.82 -15.61
C ILE A 96 -5.03 9.17 -16.87
N SER A 97 -4.83 8.43 -17.96
CA SER A 97 -5.55 8.64 -19.23
C SER A 97 -7.06 8.44 -19.10
N ARG A 98 -7.51 7.59 -18.19
CA ARG A 98 -8.93 7.36 -17.87
C ARG A 98 -9.54 8.51 -17.07
N GLY A 99 -8.73 9.40 -16.52
CA GLY A 99 -9.19 10.52 -15.71
C GLY A 99 -9.78 10.04 -14.37
N VAL A 100 -9.05 9.20 -13.65
CA VAL A 100 -9.41 8.86 -12.26
C VAL A 100 -9.11 10.04 -11.34
N ASP A 101 -9.85 10.16 -10.26
CA ASP A 101 -9.65 11.21 -9.26
C ASP A 101 -8.58 10.81 -8.22
N VAL A 102 -8.47 9.51 -7.96
CA VAL A 102 -7.56 8.94 -6.95
C VAL A 102 -6.88 7.69 -7.48
N LEU A 103 -5.59 7.56 -7.23
CA LEU A 103 -4.82 6.34 -7.39
C LEU A 103 -4.55 5.73 -5.99
N VAL A 104 -4.94 4.49 -5.79
CA VAL A 104 -4.60 3.68 -4.62
C VAL A 104 -3.69 2.57 -5.09
N ILE A 105 -2.44 2.57 -4.61
CA ILE A 105 -1.38 1.75 -5.17
C ILE A 105 -0.74 0.90 -4.08
N VAL A 106 -0.74 -0.42 -4.27
CA VAL A 106 0.19 -1.34 -3.61
C VAL A 106 1.40 -1.47 -4.53
N PRO A 107 2.51 -0.78 -4.28
CA PRO A 107 3.62 -0.76 -5.23
C PRO A 107 4.32 -2.11 -5.32
N GLU A 108 4.66 -2.55 -6.54
CA GLU A 108 5.54 -3.69 -6.77
C GLU A 108 7.00 -3.32 -6.42
N ASN A 109 7.39 -2.12 -6.82
CA ASN A 109 8.64 -1.51 -6.41
C ASN A 109 8.37 -0.04 -6.02
N GLY A 110 8.50 0.27 -4.74
CA GLY A 110 8.20 1.60 -4.20
C GLY A 110 9.22 2.68 -4.56
N GLU A 111 10.32 2.35 -5.24
CA GLU A 111 11.41 3.30 -5.50
C GLU A 111 11.42 3.87 -6.93
N VAL A 112 10.61 3.30 -7.85
CA VAL A 112 10.71 3.62 -9.28
C VAL A 112 9.47 4.32 -9.87
N LEU A 113 8.45 4.58 -9.06
CA LEU A 113 7.19 5.16 -9.54
C LEU A 113 7.20 6.70 -9.62
N GLY A 114 8.30 7.37 -9.22
CA GLY A 114 8.36 8.82 -9.07
C GLY A 114 7.92 9.59 -10.32
N ASN A 115 8.39 9.20 -11.51
CA ASN A 115 8.08 9.91 -12.75
C ASN A 115 6.60 9.81 -13.12
N VAL A 116 6.04 8.61 -13.17
CA VAL A 116 4.63 8.42 -13.54
C VAL A 116 3.66 9.03 -12.51
N LEU A 117 4.06 9.07 -11.23
CA LEU A 117 3.26 9.72 -10.20
C LEU A 117 3.36 11.26 -10.26
N ALA A 118 4.46 11.81 -10.73
CA ALA A 118 4.55 13.24 -11.02
C ALA A 118 3.57 13.66 -12.13
N GLU A 119 3.38 12.82 -13.15
CA GLU A 119 2.36 13.01 -14.18
C GLU A 119 0.94 12.97 -13.58
N ALA A 120 0.62 11.98 -12.74
CA ALA A 120 -0.66 11.91 -12.04
C ALA A 120 -0.92 13.17 -11.21
N LYS A 121 0.08 13.66 -10.49
CA LYS A 121 -0.03 14.89 -9.68
C LYS A 121 -0.23 16.13 -10.54
N ALA A 122 0.38 16.23 -11.72
CA ALA A 122 0.18 17.33 -12.66
C ALA A 122 -1.27 17.39 -13.16
N GLU A 123 -1.93 16.23 -13.32
CA GLU A 123 -3.36 16.12 -13.66
C GLU A 123 -4.29 16.33 -12.43
N GLY A 124 -3.74 16.60 -11.24
CA GLY A 124 -4.50 16.81 -10.01
C GLY A 124 -5.02 15.54 -9.35
N ILE A 125 -4.56 14.37 -9.79
CA ILE A 125 -4.93 13.07 -9.25
C ILE A 125 -4.28 12.89 -7.87
N LYS A 126 -5.06 12.44 -6.89
CA LYS A 126 -4.56 12.11 -5.56
C LYS A 126 -3.90 10.74 -5.55
N VAL A 127 -2.80 10.61 -4.82
CA VAL A 127 -2.02 9.37 -4.74
C VAL A 127 -1.98 8.85 -3.31
N LEU A 128 -2.46 7.62 -3.11
CA LEU A 128 -2.44 6.90 -1.86
C LEU A 128 -1.55 5.67 -2.00
N ALA A 129 -0.49 5.58 -1.21
CA ALA A 129 0.29 4.37 -1.05
C ALA A 129 -0.40 3.46 -0.03
N TYR A 130 -0.78 2.26 -0.44
CA TYR A 130 -1.48 1.29 0.38
C TYR A 130 -0.58 0.12 0.74
N ASP A 131 -0.48 -0.18 2.02
CA ASP A 131 0.35 -1.22 2.64
C ASP A 131 1.86 -0.97 2.43
N ARG A 132 2.36 -0.87 1.20
CA ARG A 132 3.76 -0.66 0.87
C ARG A 132 4.06 0.81 0.59
N LEU A 133 5.18 1.31 1.09
CA LEU A 133 5.59 2.71 0.93
C LEU A 133 6.08 2.98 -0.49
N ILE A 134 5.60 4.06 -1.09
CA ILE A 134 6.18 4.67 -2.28
C ILE A 134 7.18 5.74 -1.83
N LYS A 135 8.42 5.62 -2.30
CA LYS A 135 9.51 6.57 -2.05
C LYS A 135 9.75 7.46 -3.25
N PHE A 136 10.40 8.59 -3.02
CA PHE A 136 10.83 9.51 -4.06
C PHE A 136 9.71 10.04 -4.96
N ALA A 137 8.48 10.09 -4.42
CA ALA A 137 7.31 10.66 -5.06
C ALA A 137 6.50 11.49 -4.05
N ASP A 138 5.78 12.49 -4.55
CA ASP A 138 4.80 13.23 -3.77
C ASP A 138 3.51 12.41 -3.67
N ILE A 139 3.24 11.86 -2.50
CA ILE A 139 2.02 11.10 -2.20
C ILE A 139 1.15 11.85 -1.20
N ASP A 140 -0.16 11.76 -1.33
CA ASP A 140 -1.11 12.46 -0.46
C ASP A 140 -1.36 11.70 0.85
N LEU A 141 -1.27 10.36 0.83
CA LEU A 141 -1.45 9.53 2.02
C LEU A 141 -0.68 8.21 1.89
N TYR A 142 -0.14 7.76 3.01
CA TYR A 142 0.38 6.41 3.18
C TYR A 142 -0.38 5.70 4.30
N VAL A 143 -0.91 4.52 4.01
CA VAL A 143 -1.66 3.68 4.95
C VAL A 143 -0.98 2.33 5.05
N SER A 144 -0.49 2.00 6.24
CA SER A 144 0.21 0.74 6.51
C SER A 144 0.12 0.39 8.00
N PHE A 145 0.87 -0.61 8.41
CA PHE A 145 1.07 -1.01 9.80
C PHE A 145 2.32 -0.35 10.37
N ASP A 146 2.49 -0.42 11.69
CA ASP A 146 3.80 -0.20 12.32
C ASP A 146 4.70 -1.41 12.03
N ASN A 147 5.35 -1.37 10.86
CA ASN A 147 6.13 -2.49 10.34
C ASN A 147 7.38 -2.78 11.18
N ILE A 148 7.96 -1.77 11.85
CA ILE A 148 9.07 -2.00 12.81
C ILE A 148 8.53 -2.78 13.99
N ARG A 149 7.39 -2.37 14.57
CA ARG A 149 6.79 -3.08 15.70
C ARG A 149 6.38 -4.51 15.34
N VAL A 150 5.89 -4.74 14.13
CA VAL A 150 5.62 -6.11 13.63
C VAL A 150 6.89 -6.96 13.65
N GLY A 151 8.01 -6.42 13.17
CA GLY A 151 9.30 -7.11 13.19
C GLY A 151 9.78 -7.41 14.62
N GLU A 152 9.61 -6.46 15.54
CA GLU A 152 9.91 -6.66 16.97
C GLU A 152 9.07 -7.80 17.56
N MET A 153 7.76 -7.79 17.34
CA MET A 153 6.85 -8.83 17.82
C MET A 153 7.21 -10.22 17.29
N GLN A 154 7.63 -10.33 16.04
CA GLN A 154 8.11 -11.59 15.45
C GLN A 154 9.34 -12.13 16.21
N ALA A 155 10.31 -11.26 16.44
CA ALA A 155 11.55 -11.62 17.13
C ALA A 155 11.32 -11.91 18.63
N GLU A 156 10.49 -11.14 19.31
CA GLU A 156 10.09 -11.37 20.71
C GLU A 156 9.45 -12.75 20.86
N ALA A 157 8.49 -13.09 19.99
CA ALA A 157 7.81 -14.38 20.02
C ALA A 157 8.82 -15.55 19.85
N LEU A 158 9.75 -15.41 18.89
CA LEU A 158 10.73 -16.45 18.64
C LEU A 158 11.74 -16.58 19.79
N LEU A 159 12.27 -15.48 20.34
CA LEU A 159 13.17 -15.50 21.48
C LEU A 159 12.53 -16.10 22.73
N ASN A 160 11.24 -15.88 22.95
CA ASN A 160 10.49 -16.47 24.06
C ASN A 160 10.40 -18.00 23.90
N LEU A 161 10.22 -18.48 22.68
CA LEU A 161 10.15 -19.91 22.40
C LEU A 161 11.52 -20.60 22.34
N LYS A 162 12.52 -19.91 21.81
CA LYS A 162 13.86 -20.45 21.60
C LYS A 162 14.94 -19.43 21.97
N PRO A 163 15.21 -19.21 23.27
CA PRO A 163 16.10 -18.13 23.73
C PRO A 163 17.59 -18.33 23.42
N LYS A 164 17.97 -19.49 22.87
CA LYS A 164 19.35 -19.82 22.49
C LYS A 164 19.38 -20.70 21.24
N GLY A 165 20.42 -20.57 20.43
CA GLY A 165 20.67 -21.46 19.29
C GLY A 165 20.90 -20.70 17.99
N ASN A 166 20.83 -21.44 16.89
CA ASN A 166 21.00 -20.89 15.55
C ASN A 166 19.68 -20.31 15.02
N TYR A 167 19.79 -19.13 14.44
CA TYR A 167 18.69 -18.39 13.83
C TYR A 167 18.98 -18.18 12.35
N PHE A 168 17.99 -18.45 11.51
CA PHE A 168 18.02 -18.11 10.10
C PHE A 168 17.01 -16.99 9.85
N LEU A 169 17.47 -15.86 9.33
CA LEU A 169 16.62 -14.70 9.06
C LEU A 169 16.20 -14.72 7.59
N MET A 170 14.91 -14.88 7.36
CA MET A 170 14.33 -14.83 6.01
C MET A 170 13.43 -13.59 5.89
N GLY A 171 13.82 -12.67 5.02
CA GLY A 171 13.04 -11.48 4.69
C GLY A 171 12.15 -11.70 3.47
N GLY A 172 11.19 -10.80 3.27
CA GLY A 172 10.38 -10.72 2.07
C GLY A 172 11.14 -10.08 0.90
N SER A 173 10.41 -9.46 -0.04
CA SER A 173 11.04 -8.81 -1.19
C SER A 173 11.88 -7.59 -0.79
N PRO A 174 13.13 -7.47 -1.22
CA PRO A 174 13.97 -6.30 -0.93
C PRO A 174 13.50 -5.01 -1.62
N THR A 175 12.61 -5.11 -2.62
CA THR A 175 11.96 -3.96 -3.27
C THR A 175 10.79 -3.39 -2.47
N ASP A 176 10.38 -4.10 -1.42
CA ASP A 176 9.34 -3.70 -0.49
C ASP A 176 9.97 -3.11 0.79
N ASN A 177 9.65 -1.85 1.09
CA ASN A 177 10.17 -1.19 2.28
C ASN A 177 9.69 -1.85 3.59
N ASN A 178 8.52 -2.50 3.60
CA ASN A 178 8.01 -3.21 4.77
C ASN A 178 8.95 -4.35 5.18
N ALA A 179 9.50 -5.08 4.21
CA ALA A 179 10.46 -6.16 4.49
C ALA A 179 11.72 -5.63 5.20
N LYS A 180 12.19 -4.45 4.79
CA LYS A 180 13.34 -3.76 5.44
C LYS A 180 12.98 -3.33 6.87
N MET A 181 11.77 -2.78 7.08
CA MET A 181 11.29 -2.37 8.40
C MET A 181 11.08 -3.56 9.34
N PHE A 182 10.55 -4.69 8.84
CA PHE A 182 10.45 -5.92 9.63
C PHE A 182 11.82 -6.39 10.08
N ARG A 183 12.81 -6.40 9.17
CA ARG A 183 14.19 -6.76 9.52
C ARG A 183 14.77 -5.83 10.57
N GLN A 184 14.54 -4.53 10.45
CA GLN A 184 14.95 -3.57 11.47
C GLN A 184 14.35 -3.89 12.83
N GLY A 185 13.03 -4.10 12.89
CA GLY A 185 12.34 -4.48 14.13
C GLY A 185 12.88 -5.79 14.72
N GLN A 186 13.08 -6.80 13.86
CA GLN A 186 13.71 -8.06 14.28
C GLN A 186 15.08 -7.82 14.92
N MET A 187 15.93 -7.02 14.30
CA MET A 187 17.27 -6.74 14.81
C MET A 187 17.27 -5.89 16.08
N ASN A 188 16.31 -4.97 16.27
CA ASN A 188 16.14 -4.23 17.52
C ASN A 188 16.03 -5.18 18.72
N VAL A 189 15.39 -6.33 18.55
CA VAL A 189 15.16 -7.32 19.59
C VAL A 189 16.25 -8.38 19.65
N LEU A 190 16.75 -8.83 18.49
CA LEU A 190 17.73 -9.93 18.41
C LEU A 190 19.17 -9.49 18.75
N GLN A 191 19.54 -8.24 18.44
CA GLN A 191 20.93 -7.78 18.59
C GLN A 191 21.49 -7.97 20.00
N PRO A 192 20.78 -7.66 21.09
CA PRO A 192 21.29 -7.93 22.44
C PRO A 192 21.57 -9.42 22.73
N ALA A 193 20.78 -10.32 22.13
CA ALA A 193 20.98 -11.76 22.28
C ALA A 193 22.14 -12.28 21.42
N ILE A 194 22.38 -11.68 20.27
CA ILE A 194 23.56 -11.94 19.41
C ILE A 194 24.82 -11.49 20.14
N ASP A 195 24.85 -10.27 20.66
CA ASP A 195 26.02 -9.71 21.37
C ASP A 195 26.37 -10.53 22.62
N ALA A 196 25.33 -11.02 23.31
CA ALA A 196 25.47 -11.92 24.45
C ALA A 196 25.82 -13.38 24.05
N LYS A 197 26.02 -13.67 22.77
CA LYS A 197 26.28 -15.02 22.21
C LYS A 197 25.23 -16.08 22.62
N LYS A 198 24.04 -15.66 22.88
CA LYS A 198 22.90 -16.55 23.16
C LYS A 198 22.33 -17.14 21.88
N ILE A 199 22.28 -16.35 20.83
CA ILE A 199 21.87 -16.78 19.51
C ILE A 199 22.99 -16.51 18.50
N ASN A 200 23.01 -17.31 17.45
CA ASN A 200 23.93 -17.17 16.32
C ASN A 200 23.12 -17.09 15.03
N VAL A 201 23.26 -16.00 14.27
CA VAL A 201 22.59 -15.85 12.96
C VAL A 201 23.42 -16.61 11.93
N VAL A 202 22.90 -17.76 11.48
CA VAL A 202 23.56 -18.63 10.51
C VAL A 202 23.19 -18.33 9.06
N GLY A 203 22.21 -17.50 8.82
CA GLY A 203 21.85 -17.03 7.49
C GLY A 203 20.92 -15.82 7.54
N ASP A 204 21.01 -14.97 6.51
CA ASP A 204 20.19 -13.80 6.30
C ASP A 204 19.92 -13.66 4.81
N GLN A 205 18.70 -13.98 4.38
CA GLN A 205 18.32 -14.08 2.98
C GLN A 205 16.99 -13.36 2.72
N TRP A 206 16.76 -12.99 1.46
CA TRP A 206 15.58 -12.27 1.03
C TRP A 206 14.82 -13.06 -0.05
N ALA A 207 13.54 -13.36 0.20
CA ALA A 207 12.67 -14.03 -0.75
C ALA A 207 12.11 -13.01 -1.76
N MET A 208 12.72 -12.96 -2.96
CA MET A 208 12.30 -12.06 -4.03
C MET A 208 10.81 -12.22 -4.34
N GLY A 209 10.12 -11.07 -4.53
CA GLY A 209 8.70 -11.03 -4.86
C GLY A 209 7.77 -11.65 -3.80
N TRP A 210 8.23 -11.84 -2.55
CA TRP A 210 7.50 -12.56 -1.51
C TRP A 210 7.11 -13.98 -1.93
N SER A 211 7.88 -14.58 -2.86
CA SER A 211 7.60 -15.90 -3.42
C SER A 211 7.80 -17.01 -2.39
N ALA A 212 6.76 -17.84 -2.22
CA ALA A 212 6.86 -19.04 -1.38
C ALA A 212 7.89 -20.04 -1.92
N GLU A 213 8.02 -20.16 -3.24
CA GLU A 213 9.02 -21.01 -3.89
C GLU A 213 10.45 -20.52 -3.60
N ALA A 214 10.69 -19.19 -3.72
CA ALA A 214 11.98 -18.62 -3.36
C ALA A 214 12.31 -18.86 -1.89
N ALA A 215 11.34 -18.69 -0.99
CA ALA A 215 11.51 -18.95 0.43
C ALA A 215 11.83 -20.44 0.73
N LEU A 216 11.14 -21.35 0.04
CA LEU A 216 11.38 -22.80 0.16
C LEU A 216 12.81 -23.14 -0.24
N ASN A 217 13.25 -22.71 -1.42
CA ASN A 217 14.61 -22.95 -1.93
C ASN A 217 15.69 -22.39 -0.99
N ILE A 218 15.47 -21.17 -0.45
CA ILE A 218 16.38 -20.56 0.53
C ILE A 218 16.47 -21.41 1.80
N MET A 219 15.34 -21.90 2.31
CA MET A 219 15.33 -22.70 3.54
C MET A 219 15.94 -24.08 3.33
N GLU A 220 15.66 -24.78 2.23
CA GLU A 220 16.27 -26.06 1.89
C GLU A 220 17.79 -25.94 1.82
N ASN A 221 18.31 -24.91 1.14
CA ASN A 221 19.74 -24.64 1.09
C ASN A 221 20.32 -24.31 2.49
N GLY A 222 19.61 -23.52 3.28
CA GLY A 222 20.04 -23.15 4.63
C GLY A 222 20.05 -24.31 5.64
N LEU A 223 19.24 -25.34 5.43
CA LEU A 223 19.19 -26.53 6.26
C LEU A 223 20.25 -27.59 5.88
N THR A 224 20.78 -27.50 4.67
CA THR A 224 21.79 -28.46 4.14
C THR A 224 23.22 -27.93 4.20
N ALA A 225 23.40 -26.64 4.48
CA ALA A 225 24.73 -26.00 4.63
C ALA A 225 25.23 -26.09 6.08
#